data_b091835662a18da17a97d2451822a36e
#
_entry.id   b091835662a18da17a97d2451822a36e
#
_cell.length_a   1.000
_cell.length_b   1.000
_cell.length_c   1.000
_cell.angle_alpha   90.00
_cell.angle_beta   90.00
_cell.angle_gamma   90.00
#
_symmetry.space_group_name_H-M   'P 1'
#
loop_
_entity.id
_entity.type
_entity.pdbx_description
1 polymer ?
#
loop_
_entity_poly.entity_id
_entity_poly.type
_entity_poly.pdbx_seq_one_letter_code
_entity_poly.pdbx_strand_id
1 'polypeptide(L)'
;DESVDLAKFFATDHPGLRAMALFDAIINNTDRKIGHLLPINDDVVFGCDHGVTFHVEDKLRTVLWQWAGDSLTTNEIEILKKAVISLEGELRTQLETLLTTQEIDALAARVQRLLNEGTFPQPNPNWPAVPWPAF
;
A
#
# COMPACT_ATOMS: atom_id res chain seq x y z
N ASP A 1 -6.34 14.29 -18.73
CA ASP A 1 -7.64 14.56 -19.38
C ASP A 1 -8.73 14.68 -18.32
N GLU A 2 -9.28 15.87 -18.14
CA GLU A 2 -10.33 16.15 -17.15
C GLU A 2 -11.66 15.44 -17.48
N SER A 3 -11.76 14.80 -18.65
CA SER A 3 -12.94 14.05 -19.06
C SER A 3 -13.06 12.68 -18.42
N VAL A 4 -12.03 12.19 -17.75
CA VAL A 4 -12.07 10.89 -17.08
C VAL A 4 -12.90 11.00 -15.80
N ASP A 5 -13.94 10.20 -15.69
CA ASP A 5 -14.68 10.06 -14.43
C ASP A 5 -13.78 9.33 -13.43
N LEU A 6 -13.07 10.11 -12.62
CA LEU A 6 -12.10 9.59 -11.65
C LEU A 6 -12.74 8.59 -10.67
N ALA A 7 -13.97 8.85 -10.25
CA ALA A 7 -14.66 7.94 -9.34
C ALA A 7 -14.89 6.56 -9.96
N LYS A 8 -15.28 6.52 -11.25
CA LYS A 8 -15.41 5.26 -11.98
C LYS A 8 -14.07 4.59 -12.23
N PHE A 9 -13.07 5.37 -12.62
CA PHE A 9 -11.71 4.84 -12.87
C PHE A 9 -11.17 4.15 -11.61
N PHE A 10 -11.28 4.79 -10.46
CA PHE A 10 -10.77 4.23 -9.19
C PHE A 10 -11.60 3.07 -8.64
N ALA A 11 -12.76 2.78 -9.21
CA ALA A 11 -13.53 1.57 -8.92
C ALA A 11 -13.16 0.38 -9.82
N THR A 12 -12.23 0.55 -10.77
CA THR A 12 -11.83 -0.51 -11.71
C THR A 12 -10.73 -1.41 -11.16
N ASP A 13 -10.54 -2.56 -11.78
CA ASP A 13 -9.46 -3.50 -11.50
C ASP A 13 -8.20 -3.13 -12.32
N HIS A 14 -7.73 -1.90 -12.17
CA HIS A 14 -6.56 -1.41 -12.89
C HIS A 14 -5.28 -1.95 -12.24
N PRO A 15 -4.32 -2.56 -13.02
CA PRO A 15 -3.12 -3.15 -12.44
C PRO A 15 -2.24 -2.14 -11.68
N GLY A 16 -2.18 -0.89 -12.13
CA GLY A 16 -1.46 0.17 -11.42
C GLY A 16 -2.10 0.54 -10.09
N LEU A 17 -3.42 0.54 -10.00
CA LEU A 17 -4.13 0.77 -8.73
C LEU A 17 -3.95 -0.41 -7.78
N ARG A 18 -3.98 -1.63 -8.28
CA ARG A 18 -3.73 -2.83 -7.49
C ARG A 18 -2.31 -2.82 -6.90
N ALA A 19 -1.31 -2.47 -7.70
CA ALA A 19 0.07 -2.32 -7.24
C ALA A 19 0.21 -1.24 -6.17
N MET A 20 -0.49 -0.12 -6.32
CA MET A 20 -0.52 0.95 -5.33
C MET A 20 -1.20 0.51 -4.03
N ALA A 21 -2.28 -0.25 -4.11
CA ALA A 21 -2.96 -0.80 -2.93
C ALA A 21 -2.02 -1.72 -2.13
N LEU A 22 -1.25 -2.57 -2.80
CA LEU A 22 -0.26 -3.42 -2.15
C LEU A 22 0.86 -2.61 -1.52
N PHE A 23 1.38 -1.62 -2.23
CA PHE A 23 2.42 -0.72 -1.70
C PHE A 23 1.94 0.02 -0.44
N ASP A 24 0.72 0.56 -0.47
CA ASP A 24 0.14 1.25 0.69
C ASP A 24 -0.03 0.31 1.89
N ALA A 25 -0.39 -0.94 1.66
CA ALA A 25 -0.48 -1.95 2.72
C ALA A 25 0.89 -2.25 3.34
N ILE A 26 1.94 -2.30 2.53
CA ILE A 26 3.31 -2.53 2.99
C ILE A 26 3.79 -1.37 3.86
N ILE A 27 3.64 -0.13 3.39
CA ILE A 27 4.13 1.07 4.09
C ILE A 27 3.16 1.63 5.13
N ASN A 28 1.98 1.03 5.26
CA ASN A 28 0.94 1.47 6.22
C ASN A 28 0.53 2.94 5.99
N ASN A 29 0.18 3.26 4.75
CA ASN A 29 -0.22 4.61 4.38
C ASN A 29 -1.55 4.97 5.05
N THR A 30 -1.59 6.07 5.77
CA THR A 30 -2.78 6.51 6.51
C THR A 30 -3.60 7.57 5.77
N ASP A 31 -3.23 7.93 4.54
CA ASP A 31 -3.89 9.04 3.84
C ASP A 31 -3.87 8.89 2.31
N ARG A 32 -4.19 7.69 1.79
CA ARG A 32 -4.29 7.51 0.34
C ARG A 32 -5.62 8.02 -0.18
N LYS A 33 -5.58 9.15 -0.88
CA LYS A 33 -6.74 9.83 -1.49
C LYS A 33 -6.75 9.64 -3.01
N ILE A 34 -7.90 9.85 -3.62
CA ILE A 34 -8.06 9.84 -5.09
C ILE A 34 -7.12 10.87 -5.74
N GLY A 35 -7.02 12.07 -5.18
CA GLY A 35 -6.16 13.13 -5.69
C GLY A 35 -4.65 12.85 -5.64
N HIS A 36 -4.24 11.82 -4.90
CA HIS A 36 -2.84 11.38 -4.85
C HIS A 36 -2.47 10.36 -5.94
N LEU A 37 -3.41 9.97 -6.78
CA LEU A 37 -3.24 8.95 -7.80
C LEU A 37 -3.27 9.61 -9.17
N LEU A 38 -2.20 9.41 -9.95
CA LEU A 38 -1.98 10.05 -11.23
C LEU A 38 -1.94 8.99 -12.34
N PRO A 39 -3.08 8.67 -12.96
CA PRO A 39 -3.10 7.71 -14.05
C PRO A 39 -2.39 8.29 -15.28
N ILE A 40 -1.42 7.55 -15.78
CA ILE A 40 -0.61 7.94 -16.94
C ILE A 40 -1.12 7.25 -18.20
N ASN A 41 -1.42 5.96 -18.10
CA ASN A 41 -1.97 5.15 -19.19
C ASN A 41 -2.71 3.92 -18.62
N ASP A 42 -3.09 2.98 -19.49
CA ASP A 42 -3.88 1.80 -19.11
C ASP A 42 -3.19 0.89 -18.09
N ASP A 43 -1.86 0.97 -17.96
CA ASP A 43 -1.08 0.07 -17.09
C ASP A 43 -0.34 0.79 -15.96
N VAL A 44 -0.21 2.12 -16.02
CA VAL A 44 0.66 2.89 -15.12
C VAL A 44 -0.12 3.93 -14.35
N VAL A 45 -0.02 3.88 -13.03
CA VAL A 45 -0.51 4.93 -12.12
C VAL A 45 0.66 5.37 -11.24
N PHE A 46 0.91 6.67 -11.21
CA PHE A 46 1.84 7.25 -10.25
C PHE A 46 1.11 7.66 -8.98
N GLY A 47 1.73 7.37 -7.84
CA GLY A 47 1.26 7.87 -6.55
C GLY A 47 2.11 9.04 -6.09
N CYS A 48 1.51 9.94 -5.35
CA CYS A 48 2.22 11.04 -4.68
C CYS A 48 1.73 11.18 -3.24
N ASP A 49 2.42 12.04 -2.49
CA ASP A 49 2.10 12.38 -1.11
C ASP A 49 2.10 11.16 -0.16
N HIS A 50 3.28 10.57 0.00
CA HIS A 50 3.51 9.44 0.91
C HIS A 50 4.02 9.89 2.30
N GLY A 51 3.65 11.08 2.75
CA GLY A 51 4.18 11.67 3.98
C GLY A 51 3.67 11.04 5.28
N VAL A 52 2.54 10.33 5.23
CA VAL A 52 1.91 9.75 6.43
C VAL A 52 1.96 8.22 6.34
N THR A 53 3.16 7.67 6.54
CA THR A 53 3.48 6.25 6.33
C THR A 53 4.35 5.70 7.45
N PHE A 54 4.53 4.38 7.46
CA PHE A 54 5.44 3.64 8.35
C PHE A 54 5.09 3.68 9.84
N HIS A 55 3.84 4.01 10.21
CA HIS A 55 3.43 3.94 11.60
C HIS A 55 3.52 2.50 12.14
N VAL A 56 3.86 2.34 13.42
CA VAL A 56 4.00 1.02 14.05
C VAL A 56 2.65 0.33 14.25
N GLU A 57 1.57 1.08 14.49
CA GLU A 57 0.21 0.55 14.60
C GLU A 57 -0.42 0.40 13.23
N ASP A 58 -1.38 -0.54 13.10
CA ASP A 58 -2.14 -0.74 11.87
C ASP A 58 -3.11 0.42 11.64
N LYS A 59 -2.73 1.34 10.78
CA LYS A 59 -3.48 2.56 10.47
C LYS A 59 -3.72 2.75 8.97
N LEU A 60 -3.72 1.67 8.20
CA LEU A 60 -3.99 1.76 6.77
C LEU A 60 -5.34 2.43 6.52
N ARG A 61 -5.30 3.53 5.76
CA ARG A 61 -6.47 4.30 5.38
C ARG A 61 -6.30 4.74 3.93
N THR A 62 -7.17 4.22 3.07
CA THR A 62 -7.02 4.34 1.62
C THR A 62 -8.38 4.31 0.94
N VAL A 63 -8.43 4.84 -0.27
CA VAL A 63 -9.57 4.67 -1.17
C VAL A 63 -9.50 3.36 -1.98
N LEU A 64 -8.42 2.57 -1.83
CA LEU A 64 -8.14 1.39 -2.65
C LEU A 64 -8.44 0.09 -1.91
N TRP A 65 -9.71 -0.16 -1.60
CA TRP A 65 -10.16 -1.39 -0.93
C TRP A 65 -10.75 -2.44 -1.86
N GLN A 66 -10.66 -2.26 -3.19
CA GLN A 66 -11.27 -3.16 -4.17
C GLN A 66 -10.80 -4.61 -4.04
N TRP A 67 -9.57 -4.80 -3.60
CA TRP A 67 -8.92 -6.12 -3.50
C TRP A 67 -8.90 -6.69 -2.08
N ALA A 68 -9.56 -6.04 -1.10
CA ALA A 68 -9.58 -6.51 0.29
C ALA A 68 -10.03 -7.98 0.36
N GLY A 69 -9.20 -8.83 0.97
CA GLY A 69 -9.46 -10.27 1.09
C GLY A 69 -9.14 -11.10 -0.14
N ASP A 70 -8.82 -10.49 -1.28
CA ASP A 70 -8.45 -11.22 -2.50
C ASP A 70 -7.08 -11.86 -2.36
N SER A 71 -6.91 -13.04 -2.96
CA SER A 71 -5.63 -13.74 -2.97
C SER A 71 -4.55 -12.95 -3.69
N LEU A 72 -3.35 -12.93 -3.11
CA LEU A 72 -2.17 -12.39 -3.76
C LEU A 72 -1.79 -13.26 -4.97
N THR A 73 -1.33 -12.63 -6.05
CA THR A 73 -0.79 -13.34 -7.20
C THR A 73 0.59 -13.91 -6.89
N THR A 74 1.03 -14.88 -7.69
CA THR A 74 2.39 -15.44 -7.58
C THR A 74 3.44 -14.35 -7.68
N ASN A 75 3.26 -13.39 -8.58
CA ASN A 75 4.18 -12.26 -8.76
C ASN A 75 4.22 -11.36 -7.52
N GLU A 76 3.07 -11.07 -6.93
CA GLU A 76 2.98 -10.27 -5.69
C GLU A 76 3.66 -10.98 -4.52
N ILE A 77 3.49 -12.29 -4.40
CA ILE A 77 4.19 -13.11 -3.39
C ILE A 77 5.71 -13.03 -3.58
N GLU A 78 6.20 -13.13 -4.82
CA GLU A 78 7.63 -13.02 -5.11
C GLU A 78 8.19 -11.63 -4.75
N ILE A 79 7.44 -10.57 -5.01
CA ILE A 79 7.81 -9.21 -4.61
C ILE A 79 7.95 -9.11 -3.09
N LEU A 80 6.99 -9.66 -2.34
CA LEU A 80 7.02 -9.65 -0.88
C LEU A 80 8.19 -10.47 -0.32
N LYS A 81 8.50 -11.62 -0.91
CA LYS A 81 9.67 -12.44 -0.54
C LYS A 81 10.98 -11.68 -0.73
N LYS A 82 11.11 -10.96 -1.84
CA LYS A 82 12.27 -10.09 -2.08
C LYS A 82 12.35 -8.96 -1.07
N ALA A 83 11.22 -8.39 -0.67
CA ALA A 83 11.16 -7.37 0.37
C ALA A 83 11.65 -7.90 1.71
N VAL A 84 11.25 -9.11 2.11
CA VAL A 84 11.75 -9.74 3.34
C VAL A 84 13.28 -9.85 3.34
N ILE A 85 13.84 -10.35 2.25
CA ILE A 85 15.30 -10.50 2.11
C ILE A 85 15.99 -9.13 2.18
N SER A 86 15.46 -8.13 1.47
CA SER A 86 16.02 -6.78 1.44
C SER A 86 15.99 -6.11 2.82
N LEU A 87 14.95 -6.36 3.60
CA LEU A 87 14.80 -5.82 4.98
C LEU A 87 15.70 -6.51 6.00
N GLU A 88 16.34 -7.61 5.64
CA GLU A 88 17.37 -8.29 6.44
C GLU A 88 18.79 -7.85 6.05
N GLY A 89 18.94 -7.08 4.96
CA GLY A 89 20.23 -6.68 4.40
C GLY A 89 20.39 -5.18 4.25
N GLU A 90 20.87 -4.76 3.09
CA GLU A 90 21.27 -3.37 2.81
C GLU A 90 20.11 -2.37 2.93
N LEU A 91 18.89 -2.75 2.50
CA LEU A 91 17.73 -1.87 2.63
C LEU A 91 17.47 -1.50 4.08
N ARG A 92 17.59 -2.45 5.00
CA ARG A 92 17.45 -2.16 6.44
C ARG A 92 18.47 -1.12 6.90
N THR A 93 19.72 -1.28 6.49
CA THR A 93 20.78 -0.33 6.84
C THR A 93 20.48 1.07 6.34
N GLN A 94 19.98 1.19 5.12
CA GLN A 94 19.56 2.48 4.54
C GLN A 94 18.37 3.09 5.28
N LEU A 95 17.37 2.28 5.63
CA LEU A 95 16.17 2.74 6.35
C LEU A 95 16.48 3.19 7.78
N GLU A 96 17.49 2.64 8.42
CA GLU A 96 17.91 3.02 9.78
C GLU A 96 18.34 4.50 9.88
N THR A 97 18.66 5.14 8.77
CA THR A 97 18.94 6.58 8.70
C THR A 97 17.68 7.44 8.64
N LEU A 98 16.52 6.86 8.34
CA LEU A 98 15.27 7.57 8.06
C LEU A 98 14.13 7.17 9.00
N LEU A 99 14.14 5.95 9.52
CA LEU A 99 13.09 5.38 10.35
C LEU A 99 13.67 4.85 11.66
N THR A 100 12.81 4.78 12.67
CA THR A 100 13.18 4.13 13.93
C THR A 100 13.24 2.61 13.77
N THR A 101 13.92 1.93 14.68
CA THR A 101 13.96 0.47 14.72
C THR A 101 12.55 -0.12 14.82
N GLN A 102 11.68 0.47 15.64
CA GLN A 102 10.29 0.03 15.80
C GLN A 102 9.50 0.16 14.50
N GLU A 103 9.70 1.25 13.75
CA GLU A 103 9.06 1.46 12.46
C GLU A 103 9.53 0.43 11.42
N ILE A 104 10.83 0.13 11.39
CA ILE A 104 11.38 -0.90 10.48
C ILE A 104 10.88 -2.29 10.85
N ASP A 105 10.85 -2.62 12.13
CA ASP A 105 10.34 -3.91 12.60
C ASP A 105 8.85 -4.08 12.29
N ALA A 106 8.06 -3.02 12.43
CA ALA A 106 6.65 -3.01 12.04
C ALA A 106 6.47 -3.20 10.54
N LEU A 107 7.30 -2.57 9.72
CA LEU A 107 7.32 -2.76 8.26
C LEU A 107 7.60 -4.22 7.90
N ALA A 108 8.64 -4.82 8.48
CA ALA A 108 8.99 -6.21 8.27
C ALA A 108 7.85 -7.16 8.69
N ALA A 109 7.22 -6.87 9.83
CA ALA A 109 6.08 -7.65 10.32
C ALA A 109 4.88 -7.58 9.38
N ARG A 110 4.60 -6.39 8.79
CA ARG A 110 3.50 -6.25 7.80
C ARG A 110 3.76 -7.07 6.54
N VAL A 111 4.98 -7.03 6.01
CA VAL A 111 5.35 -7.82 4.83
C VAL A 111 5.19 -9.32 5.15
N GLN A 112 5.67 -9.76 6.30
CA GLN A 112 5.56 -11.16 6.71
C GLN A 112 4.09 -11.58 6.91
N ARG A 113 3.26 -10.72 7.48
CA ARG A 113 1.83 -10.98 7.65
C ARG A 113 1.12 -11.14 6.29
N LEU A 114 1.41 -10.27 5.33
CA LEU A 114 0.86 -10.39 3.97
C LEU A 114 1.24 -11.72 3.33
N LEU A 115 2.48 -12.16 3.50
CA LEU A 115 2.94 -13.47 3.00
C LEU A 115 2.22 -14.62 3.69
N ASN A 116 2.08 -14.57 5.02
CA ASN A 116 1.46 -15.64 5.80
C ASN A 116 -0.03 -15.77 5.49
N GLU A 117 -0.73 -14.66 5.34
CA GLU A 117 -2.15 -14.63 5.01
C GLU A 117 -2.42 -14.91 3.53
N GLY A 118 -1.50 -14.51 2.65
CA GLY A 118 -1.61 -14.72 1.21
C GLY A 118 -2.72 -13.91 0.54
N THR A 119 -3.24 -12.88 1.22
CA THR A 119 -4.36 -12.04 0.75
C THR A 119 -4.10 -10.57 1.00
N PHE A 120 -4.80 -9.71 0.26
CA PHE A 120 -4.88 -8.28 0.59
C PHE A 120 -5.54 -8.09 1.95
N PRO A 121 -5.11 -7.08 2.74
CA PRO A 121 -5.66 -6.86 4.07
C PRO A 121 -7.11 -6.38 4.01
N GLN A 122 -7.86 -6.68 5.08
CA GLN A 122 -9.18 -6.11 5.34
C GLN A 122 -9.02 -4.79 6.08
N PRO A 123 -10.01 -3.87 5.99
CA PRO A 123 -10.01 -2.67 6.83
C PRO A 123 -9.95 -3.01 8.32
N ASN A 124 -9.12 -2.24 9.06
CA ASN A 124 -9.06 -2.37 10.52
C ASN A 124 -10.36 -1.81 11.13
N PRO A 125 -11.14 -2.62 11.88
CA PRO A 125 -12.42 -2.16 12.45
C PRO A 125 -12.26 -1.04 13.49
N ASN A 126 -11.07 -0.85 14.02
CA ASN A 126 -10.75 0.17 15.03
C ASN A 126 -10.15 1.46 14.44
N TRP A 127 -10.10 1.57 13.11
CA TRP A 127 -9.50 2.71 12.42
C TRP A 127 -10.37 3.09 11.21
N PRO A 128 -10.53 4.40 10.91
CA PRO A 128 -11.26 4.82 9.71
C PRO A 128 -10.65 4.21 8.45
N ALA A 129 -11.46 3.51 7.65
CA ALA A 129 -10.97 2.80 6.47
C ALA A 129 -10.56 3.74 5.33
N VAL A 130 -11.28 4.86 5.18
CA VAL A 130 -11.11 5.81 4.06
C VAL A 130 -10.78 7.20 4.61
N PRO A 131 -9.79 7.90 4.02
CA PRO A 131 -9.48 9.28 4.42
C PRO A 131 -10.63 10.23 4.08
N TRP A 132 -10.80 11.27 4.88
CA TRP A 132 -11.80 12.30 4.62
C TRP A 132 -11.14 13.68 4.54
N PRO A 133 -11.40 14.46 3.47
CA PRO A 133 -12.12 14.02 2.25
C PRO A 133 -11.34 12.97 1.46
N ALA A 134 -12.07 12.19 0.63
CA ALA A 134 -11.47 11.12 -0.17
C ALA A 134 -10.67 11.63 -1.39
N PHE A 135 -10.87 12.87 -1.73
CA PHE A 135 -10.24 13.54 -2.87
C PHE A 135 -9.03 14.38 -2.48
#